data_cb8f931b8dae7d40c7cef4316b4b2494
#
_entry.id   cb8f931b8dae7d40c7cef4316b4b2494
#
_cell.length_a   1.000
_cell.length_b   1.000
_cell.length_c   1.000
_cell.angle_alpha   90.00
_cell.angle_beta   90.00
_cell.angle_gamma   90.00
#
_symmetry.space_group_name_H-M   'P 1'
#
loop_
_entity.id
_entity.type
_entity.pdbx_description
1 polymer ?
#
loop_
_entity_poly.entity_id
_entity_poly.type
_entity_poly.pdbx_seq_one_letter_code
_entity_poly.pdbx_strand_id
1 'polypeptide(L)'
;MIDNKNDKNKAFRPSAVPLVTVDPYFSIWSMCDKLNDGVTSHWTGRRNPMTAGVVIDNKLYILMGELEADSDRRTYGYYPIIPQKSLEVTPTRTIYVFENDIIKVQLVFTSPILLDNLKVMSRPVSYIEYDIETLDNAEHDVSFYFDISAECCIDDREAEVEFKRTDISLSCGNTAQNVLHKSGDSVCIDWGYLHIADKNAKVFNGKKRCSIKNNYAEELDETKCLSVFDSYPCIGIMKNDFHGVITLAYDDIKSIEYFGKQLDGYYKHFYSGFEEMLKSAISDYDTVKQMCIKFDNSLMDEARNISDKYEKIVSLTYRQVVAAHKLVENTDGELLFFSKECHSNGCIGTLDITYPSA
;
A
#
# COMPACT_ATOMS: atom_id res chain seq x y z
N MET A 1 -24.92 18.46 -33.04
CA MET A 1 -23.46 18.25 -32.96
C MET A 1 -22.96 19.11 -31.79
N ILE A 2 -22.74 18.49 -30.64
CA ILE A 2 -22.25 19.16 -29.44
C ILE A 2 -20.73 19.14 -29.59
N ASP A 3 -20.14 20.32 -29.55
CA ASP A 3 -18.75 20.59 -29.80
C ASP A 3 -17.86 20.06 -28.63
N ASN A 4 -17.25 18.89 -28.82
CA ASN A 4 -16.41 18.18 -27.84
C ASN A 4 -14.94 18.63 -27.91
N LYS A 5 -14.68 19.96 -27.96
CA LYS A 5 -13.30 20.49 -28.04
C LYS A 5 -12.60 20.72 -26.69
N ASN A 6 -13.28 20.50 -25.54
CA ASN A 6 -12.71 20.80 -24.21
C ASN A 6 -12.29 19.58 -23.37
N ASP A 7 -12.25 18.36 -23.93
CA ASP A 7 -12.00 17.15 -23.14
C ASP A 7 -10.55 16.60 -23.23
N LYS A 8 -9.64 17.32 -23.89
CA LYS A 8 -8.25 16.85 -24.09
C LYS A 8 -7.35 16.96 -22.85
N ASN A 9 -7.81 17.58 -21.75
CA ASN A 9 -7.00 17.81 -20.55
C ASN A 9 -7.60 17.25 -19.24
N LYS A 10 -8.61 16.40 -19.30
CA LYS A 10 -9.05 15.74 -18.09
C LYS A 10 -8.05 14.62 -17.76
N ALA A 11 -7.30 14.79 -16.66
CA ALA A 11 -6.44 13.75 -16.12
C ALA A 11 -7.25 12.44 -15.93
N PHE A 12 -6.69 11.32 -16.36
CA PHE A 12 -7.31 10.02 -16.15
C PHE A 12 -7.36 9.70 -14.67
N ARG A 13 -8.56 9.52 -14.15
CA ARG A 13 -8.82 9.01 -12.81
C ARG A 13 -9.63 7.74 -12.93
N PRO A 14 -9.08 6.58 -12.56
CA PRO A 14 -9.85 5.33 -12.51
C PRO A 14 -10.87 5.38 -11.37
N SER A 15 -11.88 4.50 -11.42
CA SER A 15 -12.92 4.38 -10.39
C SER A 15 -12.34 4.00 -9.02
N ALA A 16 -11.27 3.24 -9.00
CA ALA A 16 -10.43 2.97 -7.83
C ALA A 16 -8.97 3.16 -8.21
N VAL A 17 -8.19 3.81 -7.35
CA VAL A 17 -6.78 4.14 -7.60
C VAL A 17 -5.90 3.15 -6.85
N PRO A 18 -5.04 2.38 -7.55
CA PRO A 18 -4.13 1.43 -6.92
C PRO A 18 -3.02 2.15 -6.15
N LEU A 19 -2.75 1.73 -4.91
CA LEU A 19 -1.69 2.27 -4.07
C LEU A 19 -0.63 1.21 -3.77
N VAL A 20 -1.02 0.14 -3.08
CA VAL A 20 -0.22 -1.05 -2.85
C VAL A 20 -0.88 -2.19 -3.61
N THR A 21 -0.19 -2.77 -4.58
CA THR A 21 -0.76 -3.81 -5.45
C THR A 21 0.26 -4.90 -5.70
N VAL A 22 0.55 -5.67 -4.64
CA VAL A 22 1.60 -6.69 -4.65
C VAL A 22 1.03 -8.05 -5.04
N ASP A 23 -0.01 -8.48 -4.36
CA ASP A 23 -0.68 -9.76 -4.56
C ASP A 23 -2.13 -9.68 -4.01
N PRO A 24 -2.96 -10.73 -4.12
CA PRO A 24 -4.36 -10.70 -3.68
C PRO A 24 -4.58 -10.36 -2.21
N TYR A 25 -3.60 -10.61 -1.35
CA TYR A 25 -3.69 -10.32 0.08
C TYR A 25 -3.20 -8.92 0.42
N PHE A 26 -2.12 -8.47 -0.23
CA PHE A 26 -1.51 -7.16 0.00
C PHE A 26 -1.85 -6.22 -1.16
N SER A 27 -3.11 -5.76 -1.16
CA SER A 27 -3.71 -4.98 -2.24
C SER A 27 -4.59 -3.86 -1.69
N ILE A 28 -4.03 -2.63 -1.63
CA ILE A 28 -4.66 -1.45 -1.02
C ILE A 28 -4.91 -0.38 -2.07
N TRP A 29 -6.13 0.17 -2.07
CA TRP A 29 -6.65 1.09 -3.07
C TRP A 29 -7.29 2.32 -2.41
N SER A 30 -7.35 3.43 -3.16
CA SER A 30 -8.21 4.57 -2.83
C SER A 30 -9.48 4.52 -3.67
N MET A 31 -10.63 4.49 -3.00
CA MET A 31 -11.96 4.50 -3.64
C MET A 31 -12.51 5.93 -3.80
N CYS A 32 -11.77 6.95 -3.35
CA CYS A 32 -12.19 8.35 -3.31
C CYS A 32 -11.68 9.17 -4.48
N ASP A 33 -12.31 10.33 -4.76
CA ASP A 33 -11.89 11.25 -5.81
C ASP A 33 -10.54 11.92 -5.51
N LYS A 34 -10.31 12.24 -4.25
CA LYS A 34 -9.03 12.69 -3.75
C LYS A 34 -8.52 11.74 -2.69
N LEU A 35 -7.21 11.64 -2.57
CA LEU A 35 -6.58 10.69 -1.65
C LEU A 35 -6.92 10.97 -0.17
N ASN A 36 -7.28 12.20 0.15
CA ASN A 36 -7.68 12.64 1.49
C ASN A 36 -9.20 12.78 1.69
N ASP A 37 -10.03 12.27 0.77
CA ASP A 37 -11.49 12.32 0.92
C ASP A 37 -12.04 11.12 1.72
N GLY A 38 -11.22 10.10 2.00
CA GLY A 38 -11.67 8.94 2.76
C GLY A 38 -10.58 7.90 3.03
N VAL A 39 -10.98 6.80 3.61
CA VAL A 39 -10.11 5.70 4.05
C VAL A 39 -9.70 4.84 2.86
N THR A 40 -8.44 4.41 2.84
CA THR A 40 -7.97 3.39 1.91
C THR A 40 -8.53 2.01 2.27
N SER A 41 -8.70 1.17 1.26
CA SER A 41 -9.35 -0.13 1.41
C SER A 41 -8.62 -1.19 0.62
N HIS A 42 -8.74 -2.43 1.07
CA HIS A 42 -8.43 -3.59 0.24
C HIS A 42 -9.31 -3.60 -1.02
N TRP A 43 -8.87 -4.20 -2.10
CA TRP A 43 -9.64 -4.24 -3.35
C TRP A 43 -11.04 -4.88 -3.19
N THR A 44 -11.26 -5.70 -2.17
CA THR A 44 -12.56 -6.27 -1.80
C THR A 44 -13.51 -5.27 -1.11
N GLY A 45 -13.05 -4.04 -0.82
CA GLY A 45 -13.80 -3.04 -0.05
C GLY A 45 -13.59 -3.11 1.47
N ARG A 46 -12.85 -4.10 1.98
CA ARG A 46 -12.48 -4.16 3.42
C ARG A 46 -11.51 -3.03 3.75
N ARG A 47 -11.67 -2.46 4.93
CA ARG A 47 -10.81 -1.37 5.40
C ARG A 47 -9.36 -1.84 5.54
N ASN A 48 -8.45 -1.15 4.88
CA ASN A 48 -7.00 -1.24 5.09
C ASN A 48 -6.43 0.18 5.17
N PRO A 49 -6.69 0.89 6.29
CA PRO A 49 -6.38 2.29 6.42
C PRO A 49 -4.88 2.58 6.38
N MET A 50 -4.51 3.49 5.49
CA MET A 50 -3.22 4.19 5.49
C MET A 50 -3.48 5.68 5.69
N THR A 51 -2.62 6.36 6.44
CA THR A 51 -2.68 7.79 6.67
C THR A 51 -1.34 8.43 6.37
N ALA A 52 -1.34 9.55 5.66
CA ALA A 52 -0.15 10.36 5.46
C ALA A 52 -0.46 11.84 5.64
N GLY A 53 0.51 12.57 6.18
CA GLY A 53 0.42 14.01 6.36
C GLY A 53 1.78 14.66 6.46
N VAL A 54 1.77 15.98 6.38
CA VAL A 54 2.95 16.82 6.63
C VAL A 54 2.66 17.74 7.79
N VAL A 55 3.58 17.77 8.75
CA VAL A 55 3.56 18.76 9.84
C VAL A 55 4.45 19.94 9.39
N ILE A 56 3.88 21.14 9.34
CA ILE A 56 4.60 22.36 9.00
C ILE A 56 4.42 23.30 10.19
N ASP A 57 5.52 23.72 10.82
CA ASP A 57 5.51 24.64 11.95
C ASP A 57 4.51 24.21 13.05
N ASN A 58 4.57 22.95 13.43
CA ASN A 58 3.67 22.30 14.41
C ASN A 58 2.19 22.20 13.99
N LYS A 59 1.87 22.35 12.71
CA LYS A 59 0.52 22.19 12.19
C LYS A 59 0.43 21.03 11.19
N LEU A 60 -0.42 20.04 11.49
CA LEU A 60 -0.64 18.89 10.63
C LEU A 60 -1.53 19.24 9.44
N TYR A 61 -1.11 18.85 8.25
CA TYR A 61 -1.86 18.90 7.00
C TYR A 61 -2.00 17.48 6.44
N ILE A 62 -3.21 17.09 6.06
CA ILE A 62 -3.50 15.74 5.58
C ILE A 62 -3.31 15.63 4.08
N LEU A 63 -2.61 14.58 3.67
CA LEU A 63 -2.41 14.18 2.28
C LEU A 63 -3.24 12.95 1.91
N MET A 64 -3.38 11.99 2.84
CA MET A 64 -4.03 10.69 2.61
C MET A 64 -4.77 10.23 3.84
N GLY A 65 -5.92 9.56 3.63
CA GLY A 65 -6.68 8.90 4.66
C GLY A 65 -7.52 9.82 5.52
N GLU A 66 -8.03 9.27 6.60
CA GLU A 66 -8.82 9.98 7.62
C GLU A 66 -8.05 9.99 8.94
N LEU A 67 -8.12 11.10 9.67
CA LEU A 67 -7.49 11.22 10.99
C LEU A 67 -8.23 10.47 12.08
N GLU A 68 -9.48 10.14 11.86
CA GLU A 68 -10.36 9.55 12.86
C GLU A 68 -10.82 8.17 12.43
N ALA A 69 -10.62 7.20 13.31
CA ALA A 69 -11.15 5.86 13.15
C ALA A 69 -12.66 5.78 13.42
N ASP A 70 -13.21 6.78 14.11
CA ASP A 70 -14.61 6.83 14.52
C ASP A 70 -15.38 7.88 13.72
N SER A 71 -16.57 7.51 13.26
CA SER A 71 -17.41 8.26 12.33
C SER A 71 -17.98 9.59 12.87
N ASP A 72 -17.63 9.99 14.09
CA ASP A 72 -18.11 11.23 14.66
C ASP A 72 -17.21 12.44 14.36
N ARG A 73 -17.18 12.83 13.09
CA ARG A 73 -16.49 14.04 12.58
C ARG A 73 -16.87 15.34 13.32
N ARG A 74 -17.79 15.29 14.26
CA ARG A 74 -18.31 16.47 14.96
C ARG A 74 -17.48 16.88 16.16
N THR A 75 -16.62 16.01 16.69
CA THR A 75 -15.96 16.24 17.98
C THR A 75 -14.56 16.83 17.86
N TYR A 76 -13.88 16.64 16.72
CA TYR A 76 -12.49 17.05 16.52
C TYR A 76 -12.38 17.93 15.27
N GLY A 77 -12.02 19.14 15.42
CA GLY A 77 -12.04 20.20 14.41
C GLY A 77 -11.47 19.78 13.04
N TYR A 78 -11.90 20.49 12.02
CA TYR A 78 -11.48 20.34 10.63
C TYR A 78 -9.95 20.51 10.50
N TYR A 79 -9.26 19.45 10.09
CA TYR A 79 -7.83 19.53 9.82
C TYR A 79 -7.60 20.11 8.42
N PRO A 80 -6.60 20.99 8.27
CA PRO A 80 -6.27 21.49 6.95
C PRO A 80 -5.74 20.37 6.08
N ILE A 81 -6.15 20.40 4.83
CA ILE A 81 -5.64 19.53 3.77
C ILE A 81 -4.69 20.33 2.88
N ILE A 82 -3.76 19.65 2.24
CA ILE A 82 -3.05 20.20 1.10
C ILE A 82 -3.83 19.76 -0.15
N PRO A 83 -4.28 20.70 -1.01
CA PRO A 83 -5.08 20.34 -2.18
C PRO A 83 -4.32 19.41 -3.13
N GLN A 84 -4.95 18.31 -3.53
CA GLN A 84 -4.44 17.44 -4.58
C GLN A 84 -4.51 18.17 -5.94
N LYS A 85 -3.38 18.31 -6.62
CA LYS A 85 -3.26 18.96 -7.93
C LYS A 85 -3.30 17.97 -9.08
N SER A 86 -2.65 16.81 -8.94
CA SER A 86 -2.63 15.80 -9.99
C SER A 86 -2.60 14.38 -9.45
N LEU A 87 -2.97 13.47 -10.31
CA LEU A 87 -2.87 12.02 -10.16
C LEU A 87 -2.42 11.44 -11.49
N GLU A 88 -1.41 10.59 -11.44
CA GLU A 88 -0.96 9.76 -12.56
C GLU A 88 -0.90 8.30 -12.12
N VAL A 89 -1.44 7.39 -12.95
CA VAL A 89 -1.39 5.94 -12.72
C VAL A 89 -0.64 5.30 -13.87
N THR A 90 0.47 4.65 -13.55
CA THR A 90 1.28 3.87 -14.47
C THR A 90 1.21 2.37 -14.12
N PRO A 91 1.73 1.46 -14.93
CA PRO A 91 1.68 0.01 -14.67
C PRO A 91 2.25 -0.43 -13.32
N THR A 92 3.26 0.26 -12.80
CA THR A 92 3.89 -0.09 -11.51
C THR A 92 3.80 1.01 -10.45
N ARG A 93 3.43 2.24 -10.83
CA ARG A 93 3.45 3.41 -9.92
C ARG A 93 2.15 4.19 -9.93
N THR A 94 1.87 4.87 -8.81
CA THR A 94 0.82 5.87 -8.69
C THR A 94 1.43 7.13 -8.09
N ILE A 95 1.28 8.26 -8.77
CA ILE A 95 1.95 9.50 -8.45
C ILE A 95 0.90 10.56 -8.14
N TYR A 96 0.94 11.09 -6.93
CA TYR A 96 0.13 12.22 -6.49
C TYR A 96 0.98 13.47 -6.30
N VAL A 97 0.43 14.61 -6.65
CA VAL A 97 1.00 15.92 -6.31
C VAL A 97 -0.01 16.72 -5.51
N PHE A 98 0.43 17.23 -4.39
CA PHE A 98 -0.34 18.13 -3.52
C PHE A 98 0.40 19.47 -3.44
N GLU A 99 -0.34 20.57 -3.37
CA GLU A 99 0.27 21.90 -3.35
C GLU A 99 -0.66 22.93 -2.70
N ASN A 100 -0.07 23.75 -1.85
CA ASN A 100 -0.66 24.98 -1.32
C ASN A 100 0.33 26.15 -1.49
N ASP A 101 0.09 27.27 -0.84
CA ASP A 101 0.95 28.46 -0.97
C ASP A 101 2.31 28.31 -0.26
N ILE A 102 2.48 27.31 0.59
CA ILE A 102 3.67 27.09 1.43
C ILE A 102 4.54 25.98 0.85
N ILE A 103 3.93 24.82 0.54
CA ILE A 103 4.66 23.62 0.11
C ILE A 103 3.99 22.91 -1.05
N LYS A 104 4.82 22.17 -1.77
CA LYS A 104 4.42 21.13 -2.71
C LYS A 104 4.93 19.78 -2.23
N VAL A 105 4.08 18.77 -2.29
CA VAL A 105 4.41 17.40 -1.89
C VAL A 105 4.09 16.45 -3.03
N GLN A 106 5.06 15.61 -3.39
CA GLN A 106 4.85 14.47 -4.27
C GLN A 106 4.83 13.20 -3.44
N LEU A 107 3.81 12.35 -3.63
CA LEU A 107 3.74 10.98 -3.11
C LEU A 107 3.76 10.00 -4.28
N VAL A 108 4.68 9.03 -4.23
CA VAL A 108 4.78 7.97 -5.24
C VAL A 108 4.65 6.61 -4.58
N PHE A 109 3.59 5.88 -4.93
CA PHE A 109 3.40 4.49 -4.54
C PHE A 109 3.96 3.60 -5.64
N THR A 110 4.90 2.72 -5.32
CA THR A 110 5.53 1.80 -6.27
C THR A 110 5.34 0.36 -5.80
N SER A 111 4.66 -0.45 -6.61
CA SER A 111 4.61 -1.91 -6.46
C SER A 111 5.37 -2.53 -7.63
N PRO A 112 6.56 -3.12 -7.41
CA PRO A 112 7.46 -3.54 -8.49
C PRO A 112 7.04 -4.89 -9.10
N ILE A 113 5.83 -4.94 -9.64
CA ILE A 113 5.22 -6.12 -10.27
C ILE A 113 5.74 -6.33 -11.71
N LEU A 114 7.03 -6.60 -11.84
CA LEU A 114 7.77 -6.72 -13.10
C LEU A 114 7.78 -8.18 -13.59
N LEU A 115 6.92 -8.52 -14.55
CA LEU A 115 6.80 -9.89 -15.10
C LEU A 115 8.08 -10.40 -15.77
N ASP A 116 8.96 -9.52 -16.21
CA ASP A 116 10.27 -9.83 -16.77
C ASP A 116 11.36 -10.08 -15.71
N ASN A 117 11.04 -9.84 -14.42
CA ASN A 117 11.95 -10.05 -13.30
C ASN A 117 11.25 -10.70 -12.09
N LEU A 118 11.09 -12.02 -12.15
CA LEU A 118 10.37 -12.79 -11.12
C LEU A 118 11.00 -12.68 -9.73
N LYS A 119 12.32 -12.45 -9.63
CA LYS A 119 12.98 -12.21 -8.35
C LYS A 119 12.49 -10.95 -7.66
N VAL A 120 12.30 -9.87 -8.41
CA VAL A 120 11.77 -8.60 -7.88
C VAL A 120 10.26 -8.69 -7.69
N MET A 121 9.54 -9.20 -8.69
CA MET A 121 8.08 -9.32 -8.67
C MET A 121 7.54 -10.16 -7.52
N SER A 122 8.23 -11.25 -7.17
CA SER A 122 7.79 -12.16 -6.10
C SER A 122 7.98 -11.62 -4.68
N ARG A 123 8.73 -10.53 -4.50
CA ARG A 123 8.91 -9.91 -3.20
C ARG A 123 7.60 -9.29 -2.72
N PRO A 124 7.09 -9.64 -1.54
CA PRO A 124 5.88 -9.04 -1.00
C PRO A 124 6.16 -7.62 -0.42
N VAL A 125 6.57 -6.71 -1.30
CA VAL A 125 7.07 -5.36 -0.93
C VAL A 125 6.45 -4.29 -1.83
N SER A 126 6.12 -3.15 -1.23
CA SER A 126 5.76 -1.91 -1.91
C SER A 126 6.48 -0.73 -1.28
N TYR A 127 6.68 0.33 -2.06
CA TYR A 127 7.40 1.52 -1.62
C TYR A 127 6.51 2.75 -1.69
N ILE A 128 6.64 3.64 -0.70
CA ILE A 128 6.01 4.95 -0.68
C ILE A 128 7.13 5.98 -0.59
N GLU A 129 7.39 6.67 -1.70
CA GLU A 129 8.34 7.77 -1.75
C GLU A 129 7.61 9.08 -1.54
N TYR A 130 8.20 9.99 -0.76
CA TYR A 130 7.73 11.35 -0.61
C TYR A 130 8.85 12.34 -0.92
N ASP A 131 8.46 13.46 -1.52
CA ASP A 131 9.34 14.60 -1.80
C ASP A 131 8.58 15.89 -1.50
N ILE A 132 9.20 16.76 -0.69
CA ILE A 132 8.60 18.01 -0.18
C ILE A 132 9.46 19.18 -0.62
N GLU A 133 8.83 20.19 -1.23
CA GLU A 133 9.45 21.42 -1.70
C GLU A 133 8.76 22.62 -1.03
N THR A 134 9.52 23.54 -0.42
CA THR A 134 8.98 24.81 0.08
C THR A 134 8.84 25.82 -1.05
N LEU A 135 7.72 26.53 -1.11
CA LEU A 135 7.38 27.43 -2.22
C LEU A 135 7.49 28.92 -1.87
N ASP A 136 7.44 29.27 -0.60
CA ASP A 136 7.39 30.66 -0.13
C ASP A 136 8.74 31.27 0.26
N ASN A 137 9.85 30.52 0.03
CA ASN A 137 11.22 30.91 0.39
C ASN A 137 11.47 31.18 1.89
N ALA A 138 10.55 30.77 2.77
CA ALA A 138 10.76 30.82 4.22
C ALA A 138 11.40 29.50 4.72
N GLU A 139 12.04 29.55 5.88
CA GLU A 139 12.47 28.35 6.60
C GLU A 139 11.28 27.80 7.40
N HIS A 140 10.95 26.53 7.19
CA HIS A 140 9.90 25.83 7.88
C HIS A 140 10.44 24.60 8.58
N ASP A 141 9.90 24.32 9.77
CA ASP A 141 10.07 23.00 10.42
C ASP A 141 9.07 22.03 9.78
N VAL A 142 9.59 21.06 9.02
CA VAL A 142 8.76 20.12 8.24
C VAL A 142 9.05 18.69 8.67
N SER A 143 7.96 17.94 8.93
CA SER A 143 8.03 16.50 9.18
C SER A 143 6.99 15.78 8.33
N PHE A 144 7.37 14.64 7.77
CA PHE A 144 6.46 13.72 7.08
C PHE A 144 5.97 12.64 8.04
N TYR A 145 4.66 12.42 8.09
CA TYR A 145 4.02 11.37 8.88
C TYR A 145 3.37 10.33 7.98
N PHE A 146 3.55 9.05 8.32
CA PHE A 146 2.86 7.94 7.70
C PHE A 146 2.51 6.86 8.72
N ASP A 147 1.32 6.28 8.62
CA ASP A 147 0.95 5.06 9.33
C ASP A 147 0.07 4.14 8.47
N ILE A 148 0.05 2.86 8.86
CA ILE A 148 -0.84 1.84 8.32
C ILE A 148 -1.47 1.05 9.48
N SER A 149 -2.78 0.83 9.40
CA SER A 149 -3.54 0.17 10.46
C SER A 149 -3.27 -1.32 10.52
N ALA A 150 -3.27 -1.88 11.73
CA ALA A 150 -3.25 -3.32 11.98
C ALA A 150 -4.51 -4.05 11.45
N GLU A 151 -5.55 -3.33 11.00
CA GLU A 151 -6.68 -3.93 10.27
C GLU A 151 -6.22 -4.70 9.02
N CYS A 152 -5.04 -4.41 8.49
CA CYS A 152 -4.46 -5.14 7.35
C CYS A 152 -4.05 -6.58 7.68
N CYS A 153 -3.97 -6.97 8.96
CA CYS A 153 -3.48 -8.26 9.43
C CYS A 153 -4.57 -9.12 10.08
N ILE A 154 -5.82 -8.68 10.04
CA ILE A 154 -6.92 -9.35 10.72
C ILE A 154 -8.14 -9.48 9.81
N ASP A 155 -8.92 -10.52 10.04
CA ASP A 155 -10.24 -10.69 9.42
C ASP A 155 -11.37 -10.25 10.37
N ASP A 156 -11.22 -10.51 11.67
CA ASP A 156 -12.14 -10.09 12.72
C ASP A 156 -11.58 -8.87 13.48
N ARG A 157 -12.35 -7.77 13.55
CA ARG A 157 -11.96 -6.54 14.24
C ARG A 157 -11.85 -6.68 15.76
N GLU A 158 -12.42 -7.73 16.35
CA GLU A 158 -12.26 -8.06 17.78
C GLU A 158 -10.93 -8.75 18.07
N ALA A 159 -10.16 -9.14 17.04
CA ALA A 159 -8.87 -9.77 17.20
C ALA A 159 -7.86 -8.85 17.88
N GLU A 160 -6.93 -9.46 18.59
CA GLU A 160 -5.75 -8.79 19.13
C GLU A 160 -4.57 -8.95 18.19
N VAL A 161 -3.72 -7.93 18.14
CA VAL A 161 -2.47 -7.92 17.38
C VAL A 161 -1.28 -7.82 18.28
N GLU A 162 -0.19 -8.47 17.89
CA GLU A 162 1.14 -8.37 18.48
C GLU A 162 2.09 -7.60 17.56
N PHE A 163 3.18 -7.11 18.14
CA PHE A 163 4.21 -6.36 17.43
C PHE A 163 5.56 -7.05 17.61
N LYS A 164 6.38 -7.02 16.55
CA LYS A 164 7.74 -7.55 16.57
C LYS A 164 8.70 -6.56 15.97
N ARG A 165 9.74 -6.22 16.71
CA ARG A 165 10.81 -5.33 16.26
C ARG A 165 12.06 -6.13 15.91
N THR A 166 12.66 -5.78 14.78
CA THR A 166 13.98 -6.24 14.37
C THR A 166 14.92 -5.04 14.21
N ASP A 167 16.17 -5.29 13.83
CA ASP A 167 17.14 -4.21 13.54
C ASP A 167 16.75 -3.36 12.34
N ILE A 168 15.84 -3.83 11.49
CA ILE A 168 15.47 -3.19 10.21
C ILE A 168 13.98 -2.87 10.07
N SER A 169 13.11 -3.39 10.94
CA SER A 169 11.66 -3.21 10.80
C SER A 169 10.91 -3.29 12.12
N LEU A 170 9.72 -2.69 12.12
CA LEU A 170 8.64 -2.98 13.06
C LEU A 170 7.53 -3.68 12.28
N SER A 171 6.99 -4.76 12.83
CA SER A 171 5.86 -5.47 12.26
C SER A 171 4.68 -5.60 13.23
N CYS A 172 3.48 -5.81 12.69
CA CYS A 172 2.31 -6.21 13.43
C CYS A 172 1.62 -7.41 12.76
N GLY A 173 0.98 -8.25 13.55
CA GLY A 173 0.23 -9.42 13.08
C GLY A 173 -0.80 -9.87 14.10
N ASN A 174 -1.76 -10.68 13.65
CA ASN A 174 -2.73 -11.30 14.53
C ASN A 174 -2.02 -12.17 15.58
N THR A 175 -2.47 -12.15 16.84
CA THR A 175 -1.94 -13.06 17.87
C THR A 175 -2.24 -14.53 17.56
N ALA A 176 -3.35 -14.81 16.84
CA ALA A 176 -3.73 -16.13 16.39
C ALA A 176 -3.25 -16.39 14.96
N GLN A 177 -2.04 -16.95 14.81
CA GLN A 177 -1.41 -17.23 13.51
C GLN A 177 -1.92 -18.55 12.90
N ASN A 178 -3.20 -18.59 12.53
CA ASN A 178 -3.83 -19.74 11.89
C ASN A 178 -3.64 -19.71 10.37
N VAL A 179 -2.45 -20.09 9.92
CA VAL A 179 -2.03 -19.97 8.52
C VAL A 179 -2.95 -20.75 7.58
N LEU A 180 -3.52 -20.10 6.57
CA LEU A 180 -4.35 -20.67 5.50
C LEU A 180 -5.56 -21.49 6.01
N HIS A 181 -6.08 -21.18 7.21
CA HIS A 181 -7.14 -22.01 7.84
C HIS A 181 -8.56 -21.67 7.38
N LYS A 182 -8.75 -20.53 6.71
CA LYS A 182 -10.06 -20.07 6.27
C LYS A 182 -10.25 -20.21 4.76
N SER A 183 -11.47 -20.50 4.38
CA SER A 183 -11.96 -20.41 3.01
C SER A 183 -13.38 -19.85 3.03
N GLY A 184 -13.85 -19.27 1.92
CA GLY A 184 -15.19 -18.72 1.80
C GLY A 184 -15.19 -17.26 1.34
N ASP A 185 -16.36 -16.63 1.45
CA ASP A 185 -16.61 -15.30 0.95
C ASP A 185 -16.02 -14.20 1.86
N SER A 186 -15.49 -13.16 1.24
CA SER A 186 -15.01 -11.94 1.93
C SER A 186 -13.97 -12.18 3.02
N VAL A 187 -13.17 -13.22 2.91
CA VAL A 187 -12.12 -13.56 3.86
C VAL A 187 -10.89 -12.69 3.62
N CYS A 188 -10.41 -11.99 4.65
CA CYS A 188 -9.14 -11.28 4.64
C CYS A 188 -8.03 -12.15 5.22
N ILE A 189 -6.79 -11.85 4.88
CA ILE A 189 -5.64 -12.46 5.52
C ILE A 189 -5.63 -12.10 7.01
N ASP A 190 -5.53 -13.10 7.88
CA ASP A 190 -5.46 -12.94 9.33
C ASP A 190 -4.29 -13.71 9.96
N TRP A 191 -3.33 -14.07 9.13
CA TRP A 191 -2.04 -14.66 9.51
C TRP A 191 -0.90 -13.85 8.86
N GLY A 192 0.32 -14.06 9.34
CA GLY A 192 1.48 -13.33 8.86
C GLY A 192 1.64 -11.96 9.52
N TYR A 193 2.54 -11.17 8.97
CA TYR A 193 2.97 -9.91 9.56
C TYR A 193 3.11 -8.80 8.52
N LEU A 194 2.48 -7.67 8.80
CA LEU A 194 2.69 -6.42 8.08
C LEU A 194 3.94 -5.73 8.64
N HIS A 195 4.83 -5.25 7.78
CA HIS A 195 6.07 -4.59 8.17
C HIS A 195 6.17 -3.16 7.63
N ILE A 196 6.69 -2.26 8.47
CA ILE A 196 7.36 -1.04 8.04
C ILE A 196 8.87 -1.27 8.23
N ALA A 197 9.62 -1.21 7.14
CA ALA A 197 11.05 -1.45 7.15
C ALA A 197 11.82 -0.18 7.59
N ASP A 198 11.72 0.14 8.86
CA ASP A 198 12.47 1.18 9.53
C ASP A 198 12.59 0.85 11.02
N LYS A 199 13.80 0.90 11.55
CA LYS A 199 14.08 0.64 12.98
C LYS A 199 13.44 1.66 13.92
N ASN A 200 13.11 2.87 13.40
CA ASN A 200 12.48 3.95 14.15
C ASN A 200 10.95 3.95 14.02
N ALA A 201 10.37 3.00 13.29
CA ALA A 201 8.92 2.84 13.23
C ALA A 201 8.35 2.60 14.64
N LYS A 202 7.13 3.08 14.90
CA LYS A 202 6.48 3.04 16.20
C LYS A 202 5.04 2.55 16.07
N VAL A 203 4.47 2.14 17.21
CA VAL A 203 3.04 1.82 17.28
C VAL A 203 2.30 3.07 17.74
N PHE A 204 1.28 3.47 16.98
CA PHE A 204 0.48 4.65 17.23
C PHE A 204 -0.99 4.31 17.51
N ASN A 205 -1.65 5.15 18.28
CA ASN A 205 -3.08 5.09 18.50
C ASN A 205 -3.83 5.74 17.32
N GLY A 206 -4.41 4.93 16.45
CA GLY A 206 -5.16 5.41 15.28
C GLY A 206 -6.40 6.25 15.60
N LYS A 207 -6.97 6.13 16.81
CA LYS A 207 -8.08 6.99 17.30
C LYS A 207 -7.61 8.38 17.70
N LYS A 208 -6.31 8.58 17.89
CA LYS A 208 -5.73 9.81 18.42
C LYS A 208 -4.67 10.44 17.51
N ARG A 209 -4.76 10.20 16.21
CA ARG A 209 -3.89 10.85 15.22
C ARG A 209 -3.99 12.37 15.27
N CYS A 210 -5.12 12.89 15.73
CA CYS A 210 -5.32 14.33 15.98
C CYS A 210 -4.36 14.93 17.02
N SER A 211 -3.71 14.10 17.86
CA SER A 211 -2.70 14.55 18.82
C SER A 211 -1.33 14.84 18.19
N ILE A 212 -1.18 14.72 16.89
CA ILE A 212 0.06 15.09 16.14
C ILE A 212 0.34 16.61 16.23
N LYS A 213 -0.45 17.35 17.00
CA LYS A 213 -0.08 18.71 17.43
C LYS A 213 1.21 18.62 18.24
N ASN A 214 2.25 19.36 17.80
CA ASN A 214 3.58 19.37 18.42
C ASN A 214 4.40 18.11 18.17
N ASN A 215 4.29 17.49 16.99
CA ASN A 215 5.08 16.31 16.57
C ASN A 215 4.83 15.03 17.40
N TYR A 216 3.66 14.86 18.04
CA TYR A 216 3.36 13.68 18.84
C TYR A 216 2.03 13.03 18.42
N ALA A 217 2.11 11.96 17.61
CA ALA A 217 1.08 10.94 17.62
C ALA A 217 1.17 10.20 18.98
N GLU A 218 0.03 9.84 19.58
CA GLU A 218 0.07 9.03 20.82
C GLU A 218 0.69 7.66 20.51
N GLU A 219 1.85 7.40 21.10
CA GLU A 219 2.53 6.11 21.00
C GLU A 219 1.89 5.08 21.94
N LEU A 220 1.74 3.85 21.45
CA LEU A 220 1.29 2.72 22.22
C LEU A 220 2.47 1.80 22.58
N ASP A 221 2.30 1.03 23.63
CA ASP A 221 3.31 0.08 24.12
C ASP A 221 3.36 -1.16 23.21
N GLU A 222 4.40 -1.27 22.38
CA GLU A 222 4.60 -2.36 21.43
C GLU A 222 4.88 -3.72 22.08
N THR A 223 5.12 -3.75 23.41
CA THR A 223 5.35 -5.00 24.15
C THR A 223 4.05 -5.72 24.55
N LYS A 224 2.91 -5.07 24.31
CA LYS A 224 1.57 -5.59 24.63
C LYS A 224 0.83 -6.04 23.39
N CYS A 225 0.01 -7.07 23.53
CA CYS A 225 -1.06 -7.34 22.58
C CYS A 225 -2.14 -6.28 22.71
N LEU A 226 -2.62 -5.76 21.58
CA LEU A 226 -3.60 -4.69 21.54
C LEU A 226 -4.84 -5.11 20.75
N SER A 227 -6.02 -4.88 21.32
CA SER A 227 -7.29 -5.02 20.62
C SER A 227 -7.39 -3.98 19.51
N VAL A 228 -7.71 -4.43 18.30
CA VAL A 228 -7.90 -3.53 17.17
C VAL A 228 -9.14 -2.66 17.38
N PHE A 229 -10.19 -3.22 17.96
CA PHE A 229 -11.42 -2.46 18.26
C PHE A 229 -11.20 -1.36 19.30
N ASP A 230 -10.47 -1.63 20.38
CA ASP A 230 -10.31 -0.68 21.48
C ASP A 230 -9.25 0.39 21.21
N SER A 231 -8.08 -0.02 20.71
CA SER A 231 -6.88 0.83 20.61
C SER A 231 -6.62 1.34 19.21
N TYR A 232 -7.17 0.69 18.18
CA TYR A 232 -6.96 1.01 16.77
C TYR A 232 -5.47 1.15 16.43
N PRO A 233 -4.64 0.14 16.74
CA PRO A 233 -3.20 0.28 16.61
C PRO A 233 -2.79 0.40 15.13
N CYS A 234 -1.82 1.27 14.89
CA CYS A 234 -1.19 1.48 13.61
C CYS A 234 0.32 1.37 13.79
N ILE A 235 1.03 0.77 12.86
CA ILE A 235 2.46 0.94 12.76
C ILE A 235 2.77 2.11 11.83
N GLY A 236 3.74 2.95 12.19
CA GLY A 236 3.98 4.18 11.44
C GLY A 236 5.32 4.81 11.75
N ILE A 237 5.58 5.94 11.09
CA ILE A 237 6.84 6.65 11.19
C ILE A 237 6.61 8.16 11.02
N MET A 238 7.46 8.94 11.71
CA MET A 238 7.63 10.36 11.47
C MET A 238 9.07 10.64 11.05
N LYS A 239 9.26 11.36 9.98
CA LYS A 239 10.56 11.73 9.39
C LYS A 239 10.68 13.24 9.31
N ASN A 240 11.80 13.77 9.73
CA ASN A 240 12.11 15.22 9.66
C ASN A 240 12.94 15.56 8.41
N ASP A 241 12.73 14.79 7.35
CA ASP A 241 13.44 14.92 6.08
C ASP A 241 12.47 15.39 5.00
N PHE A 242 12.95 16.22 4.07
CA PHE A 242 12.15 16.70 2.94
C PHE A 242 11.90 15.63 1.87
N HIS A 243 12.68 14.57 1.86
CA HIS A 243 12.49 13.42 0.96
C HIS A 243 12.84 12.13 1.66
N GLY A 244 12.16 11.07 1.26
CA GLY A 244 12.42 9.74 1.80
C GLY A 244 11.57 8.65 1.18
N VAL A 245 11.85 7.43 1.61
CA VAL A 245 11.14 6.22 1.18
C VAL A 245 10.71 5.42 2.39
N ILE A 246 9.47 4.98 2.39
CA ILE A 246 8.92 4.02 3.33
C ILE A 246 8.72 2.71 2.59
N THR A 247 9.34 1.64 3.09
CA THR A 247 9.17 0.29 2.55
C THR A 247 8.14 -0.45 3.37
N LEU A 248 7.04 -0.82 2.73
CA LEU A 248 6.01 -1.69 3.28
C LEU A 248 6.23 -3.12 2.78
N ALA A 249 6.01 -4.10 3.65
CA ALA A 249 6.09 -5.50 3.25
C ALA A 249 5.09 -6.36 4.05
N TYR A 250 4.72 -7.52 3.52
CA TYR A 250 3.83 -8.47 4.19
C TYR A 250 4.42 -9.88 4.12
N ASP A 251 4.80 -10.44 5.27
CA ASP A 251 5.20 -11.85 5.37
C ASP A 251 3.95 -12.72 5.58
N ASP A 252 3.51 -13.38 4.56
CA ASP A 252 2.33 -14.27 4.59
C ASP A 252 2.64 -15.69 5.13
N ILE A 253 3.87 -15.95 5.56
CA ILE A 253 4.37 -17.23 6.12
C ILE A 253 4.22 -18.39 5.13
N LYS A 254 2.99 -18.67 4.70
CA LYS A 254 2.59 -19.55 3.60
C LYS A 254 1.55 -18.83 2.74
N SER A 255 1.72 -18.96 1.44
CA SER A 255 0.97 -18.14 0.48
C SER A 255 -0.31 -18.80 -0.02
N ILE A 256 -0.27 -20.08 -0.35
CA ILE A 256 -1.37 -20.83 -0.99
C ILE A 256 -1.41 -22.24 -0.45
N GLU A 257 -2.62 -22.75 -0.20
CA GLU A 257 -2.84 -24.18 -0.05
C GLU A 257 -3.31 -24.79 -1.38
N TYR A 258 -2.55 -25.74 -1.91
CA TYR A 258 -2.81 -26.38 -3.18
C TYR A 258 -2.72 -27.89 -3.03
N PHE A 259 -3.85 -28.59 -3.26
CA PHE A 259 -3.99 -30.05 -3.05
C PHE A 259 -3.46 -30.54 -1.69
N GLY A 260 -3.81 -29.81 -0.61
CA GLY A 260 -3.41 -30.15 0.76
C GLY A 260 -1.95 -29.86 1.10
N LYS A 261 -1.23 -29.16 0.22
CA LYS A 261 0.15 -28.68 0.47
C LYS A 261 0.17 -27.18 0.60
N GLN A 262 0.78 -26.68 1.66
CA GLN A 262 0.98 -25.24 1.88
C GLN A 262 2.26 -24.79 1.15
N LEU A 263 2.08 -23.97 0.12
CA LEU A 263 3.16 -23.50 -0.74
C LEU A 263 3.70 -22.14 -0.23
N ASP A 264 4.99 -21.95 -0.38
CA ASP A 264 5.69 -20.70 -0.09
C ASP A 264 5.57 -19.70 -1.24
N GLY A 265 5.62 -18.41 -0.91
CA GLY A 265 5.80 -17.36 -1.92
C GLY A 265 7.13 -17.54 -2.65
N TYR A 266 7.14 -17.33 -3.97
CA TYR A 266 8.29 -17.62 -4.81
C TYR A 266 9.57 -16.85 -4.46
N TYR A 267 9.48 -15.73 -3.73
CA TYR A 267 10.66 -15.02 -3.22
C TYR A 267 11.60 -15.91 -2.38
N LYS A 268 11.07 -16.95 -1.71
CA LYS A 268 11.85 -17.89 -0.90
C LYS A 268 12.77 -18.80 -1.76
N HIS A 269 12.56 -18.84 -3.07
CA HIS A 269 13.51 -19.45 -4.00
C HIS A 269 14.85 -18.70 -4.07
N PHE A 270 14.82 -17.38 -3.86
CA PHE A 270 15.99 -16.49 -4.01
C PHE A 270 16.62 -16.08 -2.68
N TYR A 271 15.91 -16.24 -1.57
CA TYR A 271 16.29 -15.75 -0.24
C TYR A 271 16.10 -16.84 0.80
N SER A 272 16.99 -16.90 1.79
CA SER A 272 16.89 -17.87 2.90
C SER A 272 15.71 -17.60 3.85
N GLY A 273 15.10 -16.41 3.76
CA GLY A 273 13.94 -16.00 4.56
C GLY A 273 13.51 -14.59 4.29
N PHE A 274 12.42 -14.19 4.95
CA PHE A 274 11.79 -12.89 4.76
C PHE A 274 12.73 -11.72 5.11
N GLU A 275 13.50 -11.83 6.19
CA GLU A 275 14.39 -10.75 6.63
C GLU A 275 15.51 -10.47 5.61
N GLU A 276 16.10 -11.51 5.00
CA GLU A 276 17.09 -11.34 3.94
C GLU A 276 16.48 -10.69 2.70
N MET A 277 15.29 -11.12 2.31
CA MET A 277 14.53 -10.51 1.22
C MET A 277 14.27 -9.03 1.51
N LEU A 278 13.83 -8.68 2.72
CA LEU A 278 13.53 -7.31 3.10
C LEU A 278 14.79 -6.42 3.09
N LYS A 279 15.92 -6.92 3.61
CA LYS A 279 17.22 -6.23 3.52
C LYS A 279 17.62 -5.95 2.08
N SER A 280 17.46 -6.93 1.19
CA SER A 280 17.72 -6.77 -0.25
C SER A 280 16.80 -5.73 -0.87
N ALA A 281 15.49 -5.77 -0.54
CA ALA A 281 14.51 -4.83 -1.06
C ALA A 281 14.80 -3.38 -0.65
N ILE A 282 15.25 -3.15 0.59
CA ILE A 282 15.67 -1.81 1.06
C ILE A 282 16.92 -1.35 0.30
N SER A 283 17.91 -2.23 0.16
CA SER A 283 19.23 -1.84 -0.38
C SER A 283 19.23 -1.58 -1.88
N ASP A 284 18.34 -2.21 -2.64
CA ASP A 284 18.28 -2.08 -4.09
C ASP A 284 17.12 -1.20 -4.59
N TYR A 285 16.46 -0.46 -3.70
CA TYR A 285 15.30 0.38 -4.02
C TYR A 285 15.52 1.27 -5.24
N ASP A 286 16.63 2.01 -5.31
CA ASP A 286 16.90 2.94 -6.42
C ASP A 286 17.00 2.19 -7.76
N THR A 287 17.62 1.00 -7.76
CA THR A 287 17.70 0.15 -8.94
C THR A 287 16.31 -0.33 -9.36
N VAL A 288 15.53 -0.82 -8.42
CA VAL A 288 14.15 -1.30 -8.66
C VAL A 288 13.26 -0.17 -9.14
N LYS A 289 13.37 1.02 -8.56
CA LYS A 289 12.67 2.23 -9.02
C LYS A 289 12.97 2.53 -10.50
N GLN A 290 14.24 2.49 -10.91
CA GLN A 290 14.61 2.73 -12.31
C GLN A 290 14.08 1.63 -13.24
N MET A 291 14.06 0.37 -12.79
CA MET A 291 13.45 -0.72 -13.55
C MET A 291 11.94 -0.48 -13.74
N CYS A 292 11.21 -0.09 -12.70
CA CYS A 292 9.78 0.26 -12.77
C CYS A 292 9.54 1.42 -13.75
N ILE A 293 10.32 2.50 -13.67
CA ILE A 293 10.20 3.66 -14.56
C ILE A 293 10.42 3.24 -16.02
N LYS A 294 11.45 2.45 -16.29
CA LYS A 294 11.75 1.96 -17.64
C LYS A 294 10.64 1.06 -18.18
N PHE A 295 10.14 0.15 -17.34
CA PHE A 295 9.03 -0.74 -17.71
C PHE A 295 7.76 0.05 -18.02
N ASP A 296 7.36 0.95 -17.11
CA ASP A 296 6.19 1.80 -17.30
C ASP A 296 6.26 2.56 -18.63
N ASN A 297 7.38 3.24 -18.89
CA ASN A 297 7.56 4.03 -20.11
C ASN A 297 7.46 3.14 -21.35
N SER A 298 8.10 1.97 -21.37
CA SER A 298 8.07 1.05 -22.51
C SER A 298 6.65 0.58 -22.80
N LEU A 299 5.95 0.08 -21.79
CA LEU A 299 4.58 -0.46 -21.96
C LEU A 299 3.58 0.65 -22.33
N MET A 300 3.69 1.82 -21.71
CA MET A 300 2.79 2.95 -22.02
C MET A 300 3.05 3.52 -23.41
N ASP A 301 4.31 3.60 -23.87
CA ASP A 301 4.63 4.04 -25.23
C ASP A 301 4.09 3.08 -26.29
N GLU A 302 4.24 1.76 -26.08
CA GLU A 302 3.64 0.76 -26.95
C GLU A 302 2.11 0.87 -27.00
N ALA A 303 1.48 1.03 -25.85
CA ALA A 303 0.02 1.19 -25.77
C ALA A 303 -0.46 2.51 -26.42
N ARG A 304 0.30 3.60 -26.25
CA ARG A 304 0.01 4.92 -26.85
C ARG A 304 0.07 4.88 -28.37
N ASN A 305 0.94 4.04 -28.98
CA ASN A 305 0.98 3.84 -30.40
C ASN A 305 -0.35 3.32 -30.96
N ILE A 306 -1.18 2.68 -30.15
CA ILE A 306 -2.53 2.24 -30.50
C ILE A 306 -3.51 3.40 -30.28
N SER A 307 -3.58 3.95 -29.06
CA SER A 307 -4.31 5.18 -28.74
C SER A 307 -4.05 5.63 -27.29
N ASP A 308 -4.25 6.93 -26.99
CA ASP A 308 -4.20 7.51 -25.64
C ASP A 308 -5.21 6.83 -24.68
N LYS A 309 -6.33 6.33 -25.18
CA LYS A 309 -7.32 5.61 -24.36
C LYS A 309 -6.84 4.22 -24.01
N TYR A 310 -6.18 3.55 -24.93
CA TYR A 310 -5.63 2.22 -24.71
C TYR A 310 -4.48 2.27 -23.71
N GLU A 311 -3.60 3.27 -23.77
CA GLU A 311 -2.58 3.51 -22.77
C GLU A 311 -3.15 3.58 -21.34
N LYS A 312 -4.23 4.35 -21.15
CA LYS A 312 -4.90 4.50 -19.85
C LYS A 312 -5.52 3.19 -19.36
N ILE A 313 -6.08 2.40 -20.26
CA ILE A 313 -6.61 1.08 -19.92
C ILE A 313 -5.49 0.14 -19.51
N VAL A 314 -4.43 0.07 -20.30
CA VAL A 314 -3.29 -0.83 -20.05
C VAL A 314 -2.63 -0.51 -18.72
N SER A 315 -2.38 0.77 -18.39
CA SER A 315 -1.75 1.15 -17.13
C SER A 315 -2.53 0.68 -15.90
N LEU A 316 -3.87 0.70 -15.95
CA LEU A 316 -4.70 0.23 -14.85
C LEU A 316 -4.86 -1.30 -14.85
N THR A 317 -5.17 -1.90 -16.02
CA THR A 317 -5.47 -3.34 -16.10
C THR A 317 -4.24 -4.18 -15.81
N TYR A 318 -3.05 -3.74 -16.17
CA TYR A 318 -1.80 -4.41 -15.80
C TYR A 318 -1.71 -4.59 -14.27
N ARG A 319 -1.96 -3.51 -13.51
CA ARG A 319 -1.97 -3.57 -12.04
C ARG A 319 -3.05 -4.50 -11.50
N GLN A 320 -4.25 -4.44 -12.06
CA GLN A 320 -5.36 -5.29 -11.64
C GLN A 320 -5.07 -6.76 -11.88
N VAL A 321 -4.54 -7.10 -13.05
CA VAL A 321 -4.25 -8.49 -13.43
C VAL A 321 -3.12 -9.05 -12.58
N VAL A 322 -1.95 -8.40 -12.57
CA VAL A 322 -0.77 -8.96 -11.89
C VAL A 322 -1.00 -9.04 -10.38
N ALA A 323 -1.57 -7.99 -9.77
CA ALA A 323 -1.88 -7.97 -8.34
C ALA A 323 -3.01 -8.92 -7.91
N ALA A 324 -3.81 -9.43 -8.86
CA ALA A 324 -4.81 -10.46 -8.57
C ALA A 324 -4.21 -11.87 -8.50
N HIS A 325 -2.91 -12.02 -8.71
CA HIS A 325 -2.23 -13.31 -8.76
C HIS A 325 -1.17 -13.42 -7.68
N LYS A 326 -0.97 -14.65 -7.18
CA LYS A 326 0.14 -15.02 -6.31
C LYS A 326 1.08 -15.98 -7.02
N LEU A 327 2.36 -15.63 -7.04
CA LEU A 327 3.41 -16.47 -7.60
C LEU A 327 3.98 -17.39 -6.52
N VAL A 328 3.90 -18.70 -6.74
CA VAL A 328 4.41 -19.73 -5.86
C VAL A 328 5.17 -20.81 -6.67
N GLU A 329 5.92 -21.64 -5.99
CA GLU A 329 6.58 -22.83 -6.57
C GLU A 329 5.99 -24.08 -5.92
N ASN A 330 5.60 -25.08 -6.71
CA ASN A 330 5.12 -26.34 -6.17
C ASN A 330 6.29 -27.24 -5.72
N THR A 331 5.98 -28.36 -5.12
CA THR A 331 7.00 -29.32 -4.61
C THR A 331 7.85 -29.97 -5.71
N ASP A 332 7.44 -29.85 -6.96
CA ASP A 332 8.13 -30.43 -8.12
C ASP A 332 8.98 -29.36 -8.86
N GLY A 333 9.04 -28.13 -8.31
CA GLY A 333 9.80 -27.01 -8.90
C GLY A 333 9.06 -26.29 -10.03
N GLU A 334 7.76 -26.54 -10.21
CA GLU A 334 6.96 -25.87 -11.22
C GLU A 334 6.45 -24.53 -10.69
N LEU A 335 6.57 -23.48 -11.50
CA LEU A 335 6.03 -22.17 -11.18
C LEU A 335 4.53 -22.14 -11.42
N LEU A 336 3.81 -21.65 -10.41
CA LEU A 336 2.36 -21.50 -10.45
C LEU A 336 2.01 -20.05 -10.17
N PHE A 337 1.25 -19.43 -11.08
CA PHE A 337 0.79 -18.06 -10.97
C PHE A 337 -0.73 -18.07 -10.80
N PHE A 338 -1.19 -18.14 -9.54
CA PHE A 338 -2.59 -18.33 -9.21
C PHE A 338 -3.34 -17.02 -9.09
N SER A 339 -4.38 -16.85 -9.89
CA SER A 339 -5.43 -15.87 -9.56
C SER A 339 -6.14 -16.31 -8.29
N LYS A 340 -6.36 -15.38 -7.36
CA LYS A 340 -7.13 -15.62 -6.14
C LYS A 340 -8.24 -14.60 -6.02
N GLU A 341 -9.44 -15.12 -5.91
CA GLU A 341 -10.59 -14.32 -5.54
C GLU A 341 -10.76 -14.30 -4.03
N CYS A 342 -10.84 -13.10 -3.43
CA CYS A 342 -10.95 -12.93 -1.99
C CYS A 342 -12.30 -12.37 -1.56
N HIS A 343 -13.20 -12.02 -2.50
CA HIS A 343 -14.47 -11.36 -2.20
C HIS A 343 -15.65 -12.33 -2.27
N SER A 344 -15.86 -12.96 -3.41
CA SER A 344 -17.03 -13.83 -3.62
C SER A 344 -16.80 -15.27 -3.19
N ASN A 345 -15.55 -15.71 -3.18
CA ASN A 345 -15.15 -17.05 -2.74
C ASN A 345 -13.64 -17.12 -2.49
N GLY A 346 -13.16 -18.21 -1.91
CA GLY A 346 -11.75 -18.47 -1.67
C GLY A 346 -11.05 -19.26 -2.78
N CYS A 347 -11.65 -19.40 -3.95
CA CYS A 347 -11.11 -20.19 -5.05
C CYS A 347 -9.83 -19.57 -5.64
N ILE A 348 -8.99 -20.43 -6.22
CA ILE A 348 -7.77 -20.06 -6.93
C ILE A 348 -7.82 -20.61 -8.37
N GLY A 349 -7.22 -19.87 -9.31
CA GLY A 349 -7.11 -20.32 -10.71
C GLY A 349 -8.45 -20.47 -11.42
N THR A 350 -9.45 -19.65 -11.09
CA THR A 350 -10.77 -19.68 -11.72
C THR A 350 -10.71 -19.21 -13.18
N LEU A 351 -11.36 -19.94 -14.09
CA LEU A 351 -11.31 -19.67 -15.54
C LEU A 351 -11.89 -18.32 -15.93
N ASP A 352 -12.90 -17.84 -15.22
CA ASP A 352 -13.56 -16.57 -15.44
C ASP A 352 -12.69 -15.36 -15.07
N ILE A 353 -11.68 -15.55 -14.25
CA ILE A 353 -10.65 -14.54 -13.95
C ILE A 353 -9.44 -14.74 -14.84
N THR A 354 -8.93 -15.97 -14.95
CA THR A 354 -7.68 -16.29 -15.65
C THR A 354 -7.78 -16.00 -17.13
N TYR A 355 -8.88 -16.36 -17.78
CA TYR A 355 -9.06 -16.14 -19.22
C TYR A 355 -9.08 -14.66 -19.62
N PRO A 356 -9.83 -13.75 -18.93
CA PRO A 356 -9.76 -12.32 -19.24
C PRO A 356 -8.41 -11.67 -18.88
N SER A 357 -7.63 -12.31 -18.02
CA SER A 357 -6.33 -11.80 -17.58
C SER A 357 -5.18 -12.14 -18.54
N ALA A 358 -5.38 -13.14 -19.41
CA ALA A 358 -4.38 -13.60 -20.38
C ALA A 358 -4.33 -12.71 -21.62
#